data_fe733f2da406468b735b37cb3e1e41ff
#
_entry.id   fe733f2da406468b735b37cb3e1e41ff
#
_cell.length_a   1.000
_cell.length_b   1.000
_cell.length_c   1.000
_cell.angle_alpha   90.00
_cell.angle_beta   90.00
_cell.angle_gamma   90.00
#
_symmetry.space_group_name_H-M   'P 1'
#
loop_
_entity.id
_entity.type
_entity.pdbx_description
1 polymer ?
#
loop_
_entity_poly.entity_id
_entity_poly.type
_entity_poly.pdbx_seq_one_letter_code
_entity_poly.pdbx_strand_id
1 'polypeptide(L)'
;NHKGLVGDVSVGDKILLADGLVTLTIDAIEGNNIITTVQNSGEIGNRKRVAVPGVALSLPPVSEQDEADLRFGCQQGVDFVAASFMQRGKDIVAIRRILESEQKDIKIIAKIENAEGVKNIDEILEVADGLMVARGDLGVEIPAEEVPVLQKMMIEKCNDLGKPVITATQMLESMIQNPRPTRAEASDVANAILDGTDAIMLSGETANGAYPVEAVATMTRIAEVTEQAAIYDSKNRARQDEDMTTTSAVCLASVRIAQNLGAAAILTCTESGHTALSTARHRPACKIIAVTPHDETIRRMQLCWGVEAIKGHEIVNSDEMVKQAITGALGTGAIESGDLVVVTAGVPSGATGTTNMIRVHIAGQVLLSGNGILRKSVTGTVFIAANHKGNYESFKDGDILVVGTMEPELMAIAKRAGGIIAVEDGYTSDSAIAGIT
;
A
#
# COMPACT_ATOMS: atom_id res chain seq x y z
N ASN A 1 34.97 -1.13 11.49
CA ASN A 1 35.13 -0.08 12.51
C ASN A 1 34.80 -0.54 13.94
N HIS A 2 34.28 -1.77 14.13
CA HIS A 2 33.92 -2.32 15.43
C HIS A 2 35.16 -2.86 16.17
N LYS A 3 35.68 -2.08 17.10
CA LYS A 3 36.86 -2.45 17.89
C LYS A 3 36.62 -3.62 18.87
N GLY A 4 35.35 -3.89 19.21
CA GLY A 4 34.92 -4.96 20.10
C GLY A 4 34.77 -6.34 19.43
N LEU A 5 34.92 -6.43 18.12
CA LEU A 5 34.70 -7.68 17.37
C LEU A 5 35.42 -8.90 17.95
N VAL A 6 36.65 -8.71 18.43
CA VAL A 6 37.44 -9.75 19.09
C VAL A 6 36.73 -10.36 20.30
N GLY A 7 35.98 -9.55 21.05
CA GLY A 7 35.21 -9.99 22.23
C GLY A 7 33.87 -10.64 21.89
N ASP A 8 33.37 -10.43 20.69
CA ASP A 8 32.05 -10.91 20.26
C ASP A 8 32.12 -12.28 19.57
N VAL A 9 33.28 -12.61 18.96
CA VAL A 9 33.45 -13.82 18.13
C VAL A 9 34.17 -14.95 18.89
N SER A 10 34.00 -16.16 18.40
CA SER A 10 34.60 -17.37 18.91
C SER A 10 35.34 -18.17 17.82
N VAL A 11 36.27 -19.01 18.20
CA VAL A 11 36.95 -19.97 17.28
C VAL A 11 35.89 -20.87 16.67
N GLY A 12 35.95 -21.02 15.34
CA GLY A 12 34.97 -21.76 14.54
C GLY A 12 33.88 -20.90 13.90
N ASP A 13 33.68 -19.65 14.35
CA ASP A 13 32.75 -18.73 13.72
C ASP A 13 33.20 -18.36 12.30
N LYS A 14 32.23 -18.00 11.46
CA LYS A 14 32.48 -17.55 10.08
C LYS A 14 32.43 -16.04 10.00
N ILE A 15 33.38 -15.47 9.27
CA ILE A 15 33.36 -14.08 8.87
C ILE A 15 33.11 -14.04 7.36
N LEU A 16 32.11 -13.26 6.94
CA LEU A 16 31.76 -13.05 5.55
C LEU A 16 32.19 -11.64 5.14
N LEU A 17 32.87 -11.54 4.00
CA LEU A 17 33.33 -10.28 3.42
C LEU A 17 32.64 -10.04 2.10
N ALA A 18 32.39 -8.74 1.79
CA ALA A 18 31.79 -8.30 0.53
C ALA A 18 30.48 -9.05 0.22
N ASP A 19 29.51 -8.98 1.14
CA ASP A 19 28.18 -9.59 1.01
C ASP A 19 28.21 -11.13 0.81
N GLY A 20 29.17 -11.78 1.45
CA GLY A 20 29.31 -13.24 1.42
C GLY A 20 30.16 -13.78 0.28
N LEU A 21 30.75 -12.91 -0.56
CA LEU A 21 31.64 -13.36 -1.67
C LEU A 21 32.90 -14.09 -1.17
N VAL A 22 33.45 -13.70 -0.02
CA VAL A 22 34.58 -14.36 0.60
C VAL A 22 34.23 -14.78 2.01
N THR A 23 34.41 -16.06 2.29
CA THR A 23 34.17 -16.68 3.60
C THR A 23 35.50 -16.97 4.30
N LEU A 24 35.57 -16.57 5.56
CA LEU A 24 36.69 -16.88 6.46
C LEU A 24 36.17 -17.72 7.63
N THR A 25 36.96 -18.65 8.12
CA THR A 25 36.73 -19.38 9.39
C THR A 25 37.74 -18.92 10.42
N ILE A 26 37.29 -18.64 11.65
CA ILE A 26 38.16 -18.21 12.75
C ILE A 26 38.88 -19.42 13.33
N ASP A 27 40.21 -19.43 13.25
CA ASP A 27 41.06 -20.50 13.75
C ASP A 27 41.57 -20.21 15.17
N ALA A 28 41.91 -18.94 15.44
CA ALA A 28 42.41 -18.51 16.75
C ALA A 28 42.12 -17.01 17.01
N ILE A 29 42.09 -16.64 18.28
CA ILE A 29 42.05 -15.25 18.74
C ILE A 29 43.29 -14.97 19.57
N GLU A 30 44.15 -14.06 19.09
CA GLU A 30 45.44 -13.72 19.70
C GLU A 30 45.50 -12.23 20.05
N GLY A 31 45.20 -11.90 21.30
CA GLY A 31 45.11 -10.49 21.74
C GLY A 31 44.01 -9.77 20.98
N ASN A 32 44.35 -8.78 20.17
CA ASN A 32 43.40 -8.01 19.34
C ASN A 32 43.34 -8.54 17.89
N ASN A 33 43.94 -9.66 17.57
CA ASN A 33 43.96 -10.22 16.24
C ASN A 33 43.05 -11.45 16.16
N ILE A 34 42.25 -11.50 15.10
CA ILE A 34 41.46 -12.68 14.72
C ILE A 34 42.19 -13.37 13.60
N ILE A 35 42.68 -14.59 13.85
CA ILE A 35 43.39 -15.42 12.88
C ILE A 35 42.35 -16.26 12.15
N THR A 36 42.37 -16.23 10.82
CA THR A 36 41.34 -16.87 10.00
C THR A 36 41.93 -17.63 8.82
N THR A 37 41.25 -18.70 8.42
CA THR A 37 41.50 -19.40 7.16
C THR A 37 40.46 -18.98 6.11
N VAL A 38 40.94 -18.55 4.93
CA VAL A 38 40.11 -18.21 3.78
C VAL A 38 39.53 -19.47 3.16
N GLN A 39 38.22 -19.58 3.02
CA GLN A 39 37.52 -20.78 2.54
C GLN A 39 37.35 -20.80 1.02
N ASN A 40 37.26 -19.64 0.38
CA ASN A 40 37.05 -19.51 -1.06
C ASN A 40 37.73 -18.26 -1.63
N SER A 41 38.08 -18.28 -2.91
CA SER A 41 38.68 -17.15 -3.61
C SER A 41 37.64 -16.10 -3.97
N GLY A 42 38.03 -14.81 -3.95
CA GLY A 42 37.18 -13.69 -4.37
C GLY A 42 37.97 -12.38 -4.38
N GLU A 43 37.42 -11.36 -5.06
CA GLU A 43 37.98 -10.02 -5.08
C GLU A 43 37.31 -9.17 -4.01
N ILE A 44 38.10 -8.47 -3.20
CA ILE A 44 37.62 -7.63 -2.12
C ILE A 44 38.00 -6.17 -2.41
N GLY A 45 37.02 -5.33 -2.62
CA GLY A 45 37.23 -3.89 -2.75
C GLY A 45 37.41 -3.19 -1.39
N ASN A 46 37.77 -1.91 -1.43
CA ASN A 46 37.85 -1.07 -0.24
C ASN A 46 36.47 -0.82 0.39
N ARG A 47 36.42 -0.70 1.72
CA ARG A 47 35.22 -0.36 2.51
C ARG A 47 34.04 -1.33 2.30
N LYS A 48 34.35 -2.60 2.02
CA LYS A 48 33.33 -3.64 1.93
C LYS A 48 32.85 -4.05 3.32
N ARG A 49 31.58 -4.47 3.36
CA ARG A 49 30.92 -4.93 4.58
C ARG A 49 31.58 -6.22 5.11
N VAL A 50 31.57 -6.34 6.43
CA VAL A 50 31.94 -7.55 7.17
C VAL A 50 30.72 -8.02 7.93
N ALA A 51 30.29 -9.26 7.75
CA ALA A 51 29.21 -9.89 8.49
C ALA A 51 29.76 -11.09 9.29
N VAL A 52 29.12 -11.38 10.41
CA VAL A 52 29.47 -12.54 11.26
C VAL A 52 28.14 -13.25 11.59
N PRO A 53 27.69 -14.15 10.69
CA PRO A 53 26.39 -14.79 10.83
C PRO A 53 26.25 -15.56 12.15
N GLY A 54 25.12 -15.39 12.81
CA GLY A 54 24.80 -16.07 14.07
C GLY A 54 25.48 -15.50 15.33
N VAL A 55 26.30 -14.45 15.20
CA VAL A 55 26.97 -13.79 16.32
C VAL A 55 26.28 -12.47 16.67
N ALA A 56 25.87 -12.33 17.93
CA ALA A 56 25.32 -11.08 18.44
C ALA A 56 26.45 -10.08 18.70
N LEU A 57 26.57 -9.07 17.86
CA LEU A 57 27.58 -8.03 18.00
C LEU A 57 27.22 -7.03 19.11
N SER A 58 28.23 -6.66 19.93
CA SER A 58 28.09 -5.68 21.02
C SER A 58 28.08 -4.22 20.52
N LEU A 59 27.39 -3.97 19.39
CA LEU A 59 27.20 -2.62 18.85
C LEU A 59 26.03 -1.93 19.53
N PRO A 60 26.14 -0.60 19.80
CA PRO A 60 24.98 0.15 20.23
C PRO A 60 23.94 0.21 19.10
N PRO A 61 22.63 0.17 19.40
CA PRO A 61 21.59 0.22 18.36
C PRO A 61 21.59 1.52 17.56
N VAL A 62 22.09 2.62 18.16
CA VAL A 62 22.26 3.93 17.54
C VAL A 62 23.67 4.42 17.89
N SER A 63 24.50 4.67 16.88
CA SER A 63 25.81 5.30 17.05
C SER A 63 25.68 6.82 17.24
N GLU A 64 26.75 7.48 17.68
CA GLU A 64 26.79 8.95 17.75
C GLU A 64 26.52 9.61 16.38
N GLN A 65 26.98 8.99 15.29
CA GLN A 65 26.74 9.47 13.94
C GLN A 65 25.25 9.29 13.57
N ASP A 66 24.65 8.13 13.87
CA ASP A 66 23.22 7.89 13.61
C ASP A 66 22.35 8.87 14.38
N GLU A 67 22.71 9.20 15.62
CA GLU A 67 22.00 10.23 16.40
C GLU A 67 22.09 11.61 15.74
N ALA A 68 23.26 11.98 15.27
CA ALA A 68 23.46 13.26 14.56
C ALA A 68 22.65 13.30 13.25
N ASP A 69 22.62 12.20 12.50
CA ASP A 69 21.87 12.08 11.25
C ASP A 69 20.35 12.08 11.50
N LEU A 70 19.86 11.44 12.56
CA LEU A 70 18.45 11.47 12.97
C LEU A 70 18.02 12.91 13.32
N ARG A 71 18.81 13.64 14.11
CA ARG A 71 18.53 15.04 14.45
C ARG A 71 18.52 15.94 13.21
N PHE A 72 19.46 15.71 12.28
CA PHE A 72 19.48 16.40 10.99
C PHE A 72 18.21 16.07 10.18
N GLY A 73 17.80 14.80 10.09
CA GLY A 73 16.55 14.39 9.44
C GLY A 73 15.33 15.09 10.03
N CYS A 74 15.27 15.22 11.35
CA CYS A 74 14.22 15.99 12.04
C CYS A 74 14.16 17.45 11.59
N GLN A 75 15.32 18.09 11.44
CA GLN A 75 15.42 19.48 10.96
C GLN A 75 14.98 19.62 9.50
N GLN A 76 15.26 18.61 8.66
CA GLN A 76 14.85 18.58 7.27
C GLN A 76 13.38 18.19 7.06
N GLY A 77 12.67 17.75 8.12
CA GLY A 77 11.27 17.40 8.05
C GLY A 77 10.99 16.13 7.26
N VAL A 78 11.83 15.09 7.43
CA VAL A 78 11.58 13.78 6.81
C VAL A 78 10.33 13.13 7.39
N ASP A 79 9.62 12.34 6.60
CA ASP A 79 8.39 11.66 7.02
C ASP A 79 8.67 10.27 7.61
N PHE A 80 9.76 9.62 7.18
CA PHE A 80 10.16 8.29 7.59
C PHE A 80 11.65 8.20 7.89
N VAL A 81 11.99 7.29 8.81
CA VAL A 81 13.34 6.78 9.03
C VAL A 81 13.33 5.30 8.76
N ALA A 82 14.18 4.82 7.83
CA ALA A 82 14.43 3.41 7.58
C ALA A 82 15.64 2.97 8.41
N ALA A 83 15.40 2.29 9.52
CA ALA A 83 16.40 1.92 10.51
C ALA A 83 17.02 0.55 10.18
N SER A 84 18.33 0.53 9.85
CA SER A 84 19.04 -0.69 9.49
C SER A 84 19.43 -1.53 10.71
N PHE A 85 19.50 -2.84 10.52
CA PHE A 85 19.97 -3.83 11.50
C PHE A 85 19.20 -3.84 12.82
N MET A 86 17.91 -3.61 12.77
CA MET A 86 17.05 -3.67 13.96
C MET A 86 16.95 -5.13 14.44
N GLN A 87 17.32 -5.37 15.69
CA GLN A 87 17.37 -6.69 16.29
C GLN A 87 16.29 -6.91 17.35
N ARG A 88 15.85 -5.84 18.01
CA ARG A 88 14.90 -5.89 19.13
C ARG A 88 14.04 -4.64 19.18
N GLY A 89 12.89 -4.72 19.83
CA GLY A 89 12.01 -3.56 20.02
C GLY A 89 12.68 -2.40 20.76
N LYS A 90 13.60 -2.67 21.70
CA LYS A 90 14.38 -1.63 22.39
C LYS A 90 15.23 -0.75 21.43
N ASP A 91 15.66 -1.29 20.31
CA ASP A 91 16.47 -0.56 19.32
C ASP A 91 15.61 0.49 18.64
N ILE A 92 14.38 0.13 18.29
CA ILE A 92 13.37 1.08 17.76
C ILE A 92 13.01 2.14 18.79
N VAL A 93 12.84 1.75 20.07
CA VAL A 93 12.55 2.69 21.14
C VAL A 93 13.68 3.69 21.35
N ALA A 94 14.95 3.29 21.15
CA ALA A 94 16.09 4.20 21.23
C ALA A 94 16.01 5.29 20.15
N ILE A 95 15.67 4.91 18.90
CA ILE A 95 15.45 5.86 17.81
C ILE A 95 14.26 6.76 18.12
N ARG A 96 13.13 6.19 18.55
CA ARG A 96 11.89 6.92 18.89
C ARG A 96 12.15 8.04 19.92
N ARG A 97 12.93 7.75 20.95
CA ARG A 97 13.31 8.74 21.98
C ARG A 97 14.06 9.96 21.41
N ILE A 98 14.93 9.73 20.42
CA ILE A 98 15.64 10.82 19.73
C ILE A 98 14.65 11.68 18.96
N LEU A 99 13.76 11.06 18.15
CA LEU A 99 12.75 11.76 17.36
C LEU A 99 11.79 12.56 18.26
N GLU A 100 11.33 11.97 19.37
CA GLU A 100 10.47 12.63 20.36
C GLU A 100 11.17 13.81 21.05
N SER A 101 12.48 13.70 21.35
CA SER A 101 13.26 14.81 21.93
C SER A 101 13.32 16.02 20.99
N GLU A 102 13.21 15.81 19.68
CA GLU A 102 13.11 16.85 18.65
C GLU A 102 11.64 17.28 18.37
N GLN A 103 10.67 16.76 19.14
CA GLN A 103 9.23 17.03 18.99
C GLN A 103 8.70 16.69 17.58
N LYS A 104 9.19 15.60 16.98
CA LYS A 104 8.80 15.14 15.64
C LYS A 104 8.11 13.78 15.69
N ASP A 105 6.97 13.68 14.99
CA ASP A 105 6.26 12.42 14.75
C ASP A 105 6.75 11.81 13.42
N ILE A 106 8.01 11.38 13.37
CA ILE A 106 8.57 10.69 12.21
C ILE A 106 8.32 9.18 12.36
N LYS A 107 7.87 8.54 11.29
CA LYS A 107 7.58 7.10 11.29
C LYS A 107 8.84 6.27 11.11
N ILE A 108 8.93 5.14 11.81
CA ILE A 108 10.11 4.27 11.79
C ILE A 108 9.77 2.98 11.04
N ILE A 109 10.48 2.74 9.95
CA ILE A 109 10.48 1.48 9.20
C ILE A 109 11.66 0.64 9.66
N ALA A 110 11.38 -0.45 10.37
CA ALA A 110 12.42 -1.36 10.84
C ALA A 110 12.92 -2.24 9.68
N LYS A 111 14.21 -2.22 9.40
CA LYS A 111 14.82 -3.10 8.40
C LYS A 111 15.28 -4.39 9.07
N ILE A 112 14.72 -5.51 8.61
CA ILE A 112 15.07 -6.86 9.10
C ILE A 112 16.14 -7.44 8.18
N GLU A 113 17.34 -7.53 8.71
CA GLU A 113 18.58 -7.82 7.98
C GLU A 113 19.39 -8.97 8.60
N ASN A 114 18.92 -9.54 9.71
CA ASN A 114 19.64 -10.61 10.43
C ASN A 114 18.70 -11.58 11.15
N ALA A 115 19.25 -12.70 11.61
CA ALA A 115 18.51 -13.76 12.29
C ALA A 115 17.88 -13.31 13.62
N GLU A 116 18.55 -12.44 14.39
CA GLU A 116 18.05 -11.95 15.67
C GLU A 116 16.81 -11.05 15.46
N GLY A 117 16.81 -10.20 14.41
CA GLY A 117 15.64 -9.39 14.04
C GLY A 117 14.44 -10.24 13.61
N VAL A 118 14.68 -11.33 12.87
CA VAL A 118 13.62 -12.31 12.53
C VAL A 118 13.04 -12.96 13.78
N LYS A 119 13.90 -13.39 14.70
CA LYS A 119 13.48 -14.05 15.95
C LYS A 119 12.62 -13.14 16.83
N ASN A 120 12.92 -11.84 16.86
CA ASN A 120 12.27 -10.86 17.70
C ASN A 120 11.25 -10.01 16.92
N ILE A 121 10.74 -10.52 15.78
CA ILE A 121 9.90 -9.76 14.86
C ILE A 121 8.64 -9.20 15.54
N ASP A 122 8.04 -9.93 16.45
CA ASP A 122 6.80 -9.53 17.12
C ASP A 122 7.06 -8.31 18.04
N GLU A 123 8.11 -8.33 18.87
CA GLU A 123 8.44 -7.17 19.70
C GLU A 123 8.88 -5.94 18.88
N ILE A 124 9.52 -6.15 17.71
CA ILE A 124 9.86 -5.07 16.79
C ILE A 124 8.58 -4.46 16.21
N LEU A 125 7.64 -5.30 15.76
CA LEU A 125 6.39 -4.86 15.21
C LEU A 125 5.48 -4.17 16.22
N GLU A 126 5.59 -4.42 17.50
CA GLU A 126 4.85 -3.68 18.53
C GLU A 126 5.19 -2.18 18.52
N VAL A 127 6.45 -1.82 18.27
CA VAL A 127 6.97 -0.45 18.42
C VAL A 127 7.37 0.26 17.13
N ALA A 128 7.56 -0.48 16.02
CA ALA A 128 7.84 0.08 14.70
C ALA A 128 6.54 0.49 13.99
N ASP A 129 6.61 1.48 13.09
CA ASP A 129 5.47 1.92 12.29
C ASP A 129 5.31 1.12 10.98
N GLY A 130 6.33 0.40 10.57
CA GLY A 130 6.35 -0.47 9.40
C GLY A 130 7.63 -1.28 9.33
N LEU A 131 7.77 -2.09 8.30
CA LEU A 131 8.87 -3.03 8.15
C LEU A 131 9.46 -3.00 6.74
N MET A 132 10.76 -3.28 6.63
CA MET A 132 11.39 -3.59 5.36
C MET A 132 12.05 -4.96 5.43
N VAL A 133 11.66 -5.85 4.52
CA VAL A 133 12.34 -7.13 4.30
C VAL A 133 13.54 -6.88 3.40
N ALA A 134 14.70 -6.70 4.00
CA ALA A 134 15.95 -6.38 3.31
C ALA A 134 16.69 -7.67 2.91
N ARG A 135 16.22 -8.32 1.85
CA ARG A 135 16.60 -9.69 1.46
C ARG A 135 18.07 -9.88 1.15
N GLY A 136 18.73 -8.86 0.61
CA GLY A 136 20.16 -8.90 0.30
C GLY A 136 21.01 -9.12 1.53
N ASP A 137 20.79 -8.30 2.57
CA ASP A 137 21.52 -8.42 3.83
C ASP A 137 21.07 -9.64 4.64
N LEU A 138 19.78 -9.92 4.65
CA LEU A 138 19.19 -11.06 5.34
C LEU A 138 19.76 -12.40 4.78
N GLY A 139 19.88 -12.53 3.46
CA GLY A 139 20.43 -13.73 2.81
C GLY A 139 21.92 -13.94 2.99
N VAL A 140 22.66 -12.95 3.55
CA VAL A 140 24.04 -13.12 4.02
C VAL A 140 24.07 -13.73 5.42
N GLU A 141 23.07 -13.44 6.25
CA GLU A 141 22.99 -13.80 7.67
C GLU A 141 22.26 -15.14 7.91
N ILE A 142 21.37 -15.53 7.01
CA ILE A 142 20.58 -16.78 7.08
C ILE A 142 20.69 -17.57 5.78
N PRO A 143 20.36 -18.88 5.77
CA PRO A 143 20.31 -19.68 4.55
C PRO A 143 19.38 -19.06 3.51
N ALA A 144 19.86 -18.97 2.25
CA ALA A 144 19.12 -18.31 1.18
C ALA A 144 17.74 -18.96 0.92
N GLU A 145 17.61 -20.26 1.13
CA GLU A 145 16.37 -21.04 0.99
C GLU A 145 15.31 -20.69 2.04
N GLU A 146 15.69 -20.10 3.17
CA GLU A 146 14.77 -19.67 4.23
C GLU A 146 14.17 -18.27 3.96
N VAL A 147 14.89 -17.44 3.21
CA VAL A 147 14.50 -16.02 2.96
C VAL A 147 13.08 -15.90 2.39
N PRO A 148 12.65 -16.69 1.38
CA PRO A 148 11.30 -16.57 0.84
C PRO A 148 10.19 -16.92 1.85
N VAL A 149 10.44 -17.88 2.75
CA VAL A 149 9.47 -18.28 3.80
C VAL A 149 9.36 -17.18 4.84
N LEU A 150 10.49 -16.62 5.27
CA LEU A 150 10.53 -15.52 6.22
C LEU A 150 9.93 -14.24 5.65
N GLN A 151 10.15 -13.94 4.36
CA GLN A 151 9.48 -12.83 3.67
C GLN A 151 7.95 -12.92 3.79
N LYS A 152 7.38 -14.09 3.47
CA LYS A 152 5.93 -14.31 3.55
C LYS A 152 5.40 -14.12 4.98
N MET A 153 6.08 -14.68 5.96
CA MET A 153 5.71 -14.54 7.38
C MET A 153 5.75 -13.07 7.83
N MET A 154 6.79 -12.33 7.46
CA MET A 154 6.92 -10.91 7.82
C MET A 154 5.86 -10.05 7.15
N ILE A 155 5.55 -10.30 5.88
CA ILE A 155 4.48 -9.60 5.14
C ILE A 155 3.13 -9.89 5.79
N GLU A 156 2.83 -11.14 6.11
CA GLU A 156 1.57 -11.55 6.76
C GLU A 156 1.38 -10.83 8.10
N LYS A 157 2.39 -10.88 8.98
CA LYS A 157 2.35 -10.18 10.29
C LYS A 157 2.13 -8.67 10.15
N CYS A 158 2.81 -8.00 9.20
CA CYS A 158 2.59 -6.58 8.94
C CYS A 158 1.17 -6.28 8.49
N ASN A 159 0.65 -7.09 7.58
CA ASN A 159 -0.70 -6.94 7.08
C ASN A 159 -1.75 -7.15 8.17
N ASP A 160 -1.55 -8.14 9.06
CA ASP A 160 -2.46 -8.40 10.19
C ASP A 160 -2.49 -7.24 11.19
N LEU A 161 -1.36 -6.57 11.37
CA LEU A 161 -1.25 -5.36 12.22
C LEU A 161 -1.65 -4.06 11.50
N GLY A 162 -1.91 -4.10 10.19
CA GLY A 162 -2.17 -2.90 9.38
C GLY A 162 -0.97 -1.97 9.28
N LYS A 163 0.25 -2.52 9.28
CA LYS A 163 1.51 -1.78 9.16
C LYS A 163 2.09 -1.96 7.76
N PRO A 164 2.60 -0.90 7.11
CA PRO A 164 3.19 -1.02 5.79
C PRO A 164 4.44 -1.89 5.81
N VAL A 165 4.59 -2.72 4.78
CA VAL A 165 5.77 -3.56 4.56
C VAL A 165 6.37 -3.33 3.18
N ILE A 166 7.69 -3.18 3.13
CA ILE A 166 8.46 -2.98 1.92
C ILE A 166 9.28 -4.23 1.63
N THR A 167 9.12 -4.83 0.45
CA THR A 167 10.02 -5.89 -0.02
C THR A 167 11.15 -5.27 -0.84
N ALA A 168 12.38 -5.47 -0.39
CA ALA A 168 13.54 -4.75 -0.88
C ALA A 168 14.66 -5.68 -1.37
N THR A 169 15.52 -5.13 -2.23
CA THR A 169 16.76 -5.68 -2.77
C THR A 169 16.59 -6.84 -3.74
N GLN A 170 17.45 -6.88 -4.75
CA GLN A 170 17.53 -7.96 -5.74
C GLN A 170 16.21 -8.25 -6.47
N MET A 171 15.39 -7.21 -6.70
CA MET A 171 14.08 -7.36 -7.36
C MET A 171 14.25 -7.50 -8.88
N LEU A 172 14.99 -6.59 -9.50
CA LEU A 172 15.31 -6.58 -10.94
C LEU A 172 16.82 -6.35 -11.14
N GLU A 173 17.65 -7.00 -10.35
CA GLU A 173 19.12 -6.79 -10.23
C GLU A 173 19.82 -6.80 -11.60
N SER A 174 19.42 -7.71 -12.51
CA SER A 174 19.99 -7.77 -13.85
C SER A 174 19.77 -6.51 -14.67
N MET A 175 18.74 -5.71 -14.33
CA MET A 175 18.44 -4.44 -15.01
C MET A 175 19.38 -3.29 -14.62
N ILE A 176 20.30 -3.51 -13.69
CA ILE A 176 21.44 -2.60 -13.50
C ILE A 176 22.21 -2.44 -14.82
N GLN A 177 22.37 -3.53 -15.58
CA GLN A 177 23.16 -3.54 -16.83
C GLN A 177 22.37 -3.96 -18.06
N ASN A 178 21.18 -4.53 -17.91
CA ASN A 178 20.38 -5.04 -19.03
C ASN A 178 19.02 -4.31 -19.14
N PRO A 179 18.50 -4.08 -20.36
CA PRO A 179 17.23 -3.37 -20.54
C PRO A 179 15.99 -4.22 -20.19
N ARG A 180 16.17 -5.50 -19.84
CA ARG A 180 15.09 -6.43 -19.48
C ARG A 180 15.51 -7.31 -18.33
N PRO A 181 14.58 -7.66 -17.42
CA PRO A 181 14.85 -8.58 -16.33
C PRO A 181 14.89 -10.03 -16.82
N THR A 182 15.39 -10.89 -15.98
CA THR A 182 15.23 -12.34 -16.11
C THR A 182 13.79 -12.76 -15.79
N ARG A 183 13.40 -13.98 -16.19
CA ARG A 183 12.09 -14.54 -15.81
C ARG A 183 11.96 -14.78 -14.31
N ALA A 184 13.05 -15.12 -13.64
CA ALA A 184 13.09 -15.34 -12.21
C ALA A 184 12.81 -14.04 -11.44
N GLU A 185 13.42 -12.92 -11.86
CA GLU A 185 13.19 -11.60 -11.28
C GLU A 185 11.75 -11.12 -11.50
N ALA A 186 11.19 -11.29 -12.70
CA ALA A 186 9.79 -10.96 -12.94
C ALA A 186 8.84 -11.81 -12.06
N SER A 187 9.17 -13.08 -11.85
CA SER A 187 8.42 -13.96 -10.94
C SER A 187 8.58 -13.54 -9.49
N ASP A 188 9.74 -13.06 -9.08
CA ASP A 188 10.01 -12.61 -7.71
C ASP A 188 9.20 -11.35 -7.38
N VAL A 189 9.19 -10.35 -8.27
CA VAL A 189 8.34 -9.16 -8.13
C VAL A 189 6.87 -9.55 -8.00
N ALA A 190 6.38 -10.41 -8.90
CA ALA A 190 4.99 -10.88 -8.86
C ALA A 190 4.67 -11.62 -7.55
N ASN A 191 5.59 -12.47 -7.04
CA ASN A 191 5.39 -13.18 -5.78
C ASN A 191 5.34 -12.24 -4.58
N ALA A 192 6.19 -11.21 -4.50
CA ALA A 192 6.13 -10.21 -3.43
C ALA A 192 4.76 -9.51 -3.39
N ILE A 193 4.19 -9.19 -4.54
CA ILE A 193 2.86 -8.59 -4.67
C ILE A 193 1.77 -9.58 -4.23
N LEU A 194 1.85 -10.84 -4.69
CA LEU A 194 0.93 -11.90 -4.30
C LEU A 194 1.02 -12.24 -2.81
N ASP A 195 2.17 -12.04 -2.18
CA ASP A 195 2.35 -12.20 -0.74
C ASP A 195 1.67 -11.08 0.06
N GLY A 196 1.36 -9.96 -0.58
CA GLY A 196 0.64 -8.83 0.01
C GLY A 196 1.55 -7.71 0.52
N THR A 197 2.76 -7.53 -0.04
CA THR A 197 3.61 -6.37 0.27
C THR A 197 2.91 -5.04 -0.07
N ASP A 198 3.16 -4.00 0.72
CA ASP A 198 2.61 -2.66 0.44
C ASP A 198 3.43 -1.91 -0.62
N ALA A 199 4.74 -2.12 -0.60
CA ALA A 199 5.65 -1.51 -1.55
C ALA A 199 6.77 -2.48 -1.96
N ILE A 200 7.30 -2.30 -3.16
CA ILE A 200 8.46 -2.99 -3.72
C ILE A 200 9.54 -1.95 -4.02
N MET A 201 10.79 -2.26 -3.70
CA MET A 201 11.89 -1.30 -3.78
C MET A 201 12.95 -1.73 -4.79
N LEU A 202 13.35 -0.81 -5.66
CA LEU A 202 14.55 -0.90 -6.47
C LEU A 202 15.72 -0.23 -5.74
N SER A 203 16.92 -0.77 -5.89
CA SER A 203 18.16 -0.28 -5.27
C SER A 203 19.18 0.14 -6.34
N GLY A 204 20.14 -0.71 -6.66
CA GLY A 204 21.15 -0.48 -7.67
C GLY A 204 20.58 -0.20 -9.06
N GLU A 205 19.43 -0.79 -9.38
CA GLU A 205 18.72 -0.64 -10.65
C GLU A 205 18.40 0.82 -10.98
N THR A 206 18.07 1.62 -9.96
CA THR A 206 17.74 3.05 -10.12
C THR A 206 18.84 3.98 -9.61
N ALA A 207 19.70 3.53 -8.68
CA ALA A 207 20.74 4.37 -8.09
C ALA A 207 21.96 4.54 -9.01
N ASN A 208 22.40 3.48 -9.68
CA ASN A 208 23.58 3.45 -10.56
C ASN A 208 23.42 2.56 -11.79
N GLY A 209 22.21 2.06 -12.04
CA GLY A 209 21.91 1.24 -13.21
C GLY A 209 21.92 2.04 -14.51
N ALA A 210 22.14 1.34 -15.61
CA ALA A 210 22.10 1.92 -16.95
C ALA A 210 20.66 2.14 -17.45
N TYR A 211 19.66 1.52 -16.82
CA TYR A 211 18.26 1.49 -17.28
C TYR A 211 17.26 1.84 -16.14
N PRO A 212 17.42 2.99 -15.43
CA PRO A 212 16.62 3.29 -14.25
C PRO A 212 15.13 3.49 -14.55
N VAL A 213 14.80 4.16 -15.63
CA VAL A 213 13.41 4.42 -16.06
C VAL A 213 12.72 3.14 -16.48
N GLU A 214 13.42 2.31 -17.28
CA GLU A 214 12.93 1.01 -17.75
C GLU A 214 12.70 0.02 -16.60
N ALA A 215 13.56 0.06 -15.56
CA ALA A 215 13.42 -0.77 -14.37
C ALA A 215 12.14 -0.42 -13.62
N VAL A 216 11.86 0.86 -13.34
CA VAL A 216 10.61 1.32 -12.72
C VAL A 216 9.41 0.94 -13.58
N ALA A 217 9.44 1.25 -14.90
CA ALA A 217 8.34 0.93 -15.80
C ALA A 217 8.06 -0.57 -15.90
N THR A 218 9.12 -1.41 -15.86
CA THR A 218 8.98 -2.88 -15.86
C THR A 218 8.36 -3.38 -14.55
N MET A 219 8.83 -2.88 -13.42
CA MET A 219 8.27 -3.21 -12.11
C MET A 219 6.78 -2.86 -12.03
N THR A 220 6.41 -1.66 -12.50
CA THR A 220 5.00 -1.21 -12.58
C THR A 220 4.15 -2.15 -13.42
N ARG A 221 4.60 -2.50 -14.64
CA ARG A 221 3.84 -3.43 -15.49
C ARG A 221 3.65 -4.82 -14.86
N ILE A 222 4.67 -5.32 -14.16
CA ILE A 222 4.55 -6.60 -13.44
C ILE A 222 3.51 -6.49 -12.33
N ALA A 223 3.53 -5.37 -11.58
CA ALA A 223 2.56 -5.12 -10.50
C ALA A 223 1.13 -5.08 -11.05
N GLU A 224 0.87 -4.27 -12.08
CA GLU A 224 -0.45 -4.11 -12.69
C GLU A 224 -1.02 -5.43 -13.21
N VAL A 225 -0.20 -6.22 -13.93
CA VAL A 225 -0.62 -7.54 -14.45
C VAL A 225 -0.90 -8.52 -13.31
N THR A 226 -0.09 -8.49 -12.25
CA THR A 226 -0.25 -9.38 -11.10
C THR A 226 -1.51 -9.07 -10.32
N GLU A 227 -1.81 -7.79 -10.08
CA GLU A 227 -3.00 -7.36 -9.35
C GLU A 227 -4.31 -7.66 -10.09
N GLN A 228 -4.27 -7.65 -11.44
CA GLN A 228 -5.43 -8.03 -12.27
C GLN A 228 -5.69 -9.55 -12.31
N ALA A 229 -4.76 -10.37 -11.83
CA ALA A 229 -4.92 -11.81 -11.86
C ALA A 229 -5.92 -12.30 -10.80
N ALA A 230 -6.80 -13.25 -11.17
CA ALA A 230 -7.81 -13.82 -10.28
C ALA A 230 -7.24 -14.45 -9.00
N ILE A 231 -5.98 -14.92 -9.04
CA ILE A 231 -5.29 -15.49 -7.87
C ILE A 231 -5.01 -14.43 -6.80
N TYR A 232 -4.79 -13.17 -7.19
CA TYR A 232 -4.60 -12.06 -6.26
C TYR A 232 -5.85 -11.85 -5.39
N ASP A 233 -7.01 -11.79 -6.03
CA ASP A 233 -8.31 -11.65 -5.34
C ASP A 233 -8.60 -12.79 -4.36
N SER A 234 -8.29 -14.04 -4.74
CA SER A 234 -8.59 -15.20 -3.91
C SER A 234 -7.78 -15.26 -2.61
N LYS A 235 -6.51 -14.84 -2.65
CA LYS A 235 -5.64 -14.78 -1.47
C LYS A 235 -6.07 -13.68 -0.49
N ASN A 236 -6.50 -12.53 -0.99
CA ASN A 236 -6.86 -11.40 -0.15
C ASN A 236 -8.24 -11.53 0.51
N ARG A 237 -9.16 -12.34 -0.05
CA ARG A 237 -10.49 -12.59 0.52
C ARG A 237 -10.49 -13.50 1.76
N ALA A 238 -9.44 -14.25 2.00
CA ALA A 238 -9.38 -15.28 3.06
C ALA A 238 -8.98 -14.75 4.44
N ARG A 239 -8.58 -13.46 4.56
CA ARG A 239 -8.14 -12.89 5.83
C ARG A 239 -9.30 -12.72 6.81
N GLN A 240 -9.16 -13.33 7.98
CA GLN A 240 -10.05 -13.15 9.13
C GLN A 240 -9.27 -12.41 10.22
N ASP A 241 -9.86 -11.33 10.73
CA ASP A 241 -9.30 -10.61 11.88
C ASP A 241 -9.59 -11.37 13.17
N GLU A 242 -8.57 -11.78 13.91
CA GLU A 242 -8.71 -12.42 15.21
C GLU A 242 -9.05 -11.41 16.33
N ASP A 243 -8.50 -10.19 16.25
CA ASP A 243 -8.76 -9.10 17.20
C ASP A 243 -9.49 -7.91 16.54
N MET A 244 -10.82 -7.95 16.60
CA MET A 244 -11.69 -6.93 15.98
C MET A 244 -11.88 -5.71 16.87
N THR A 245 -11.19 -4.62 16.55
CA THR A 245 -11.51 -3.27 17.07
C THR A 245 -12.70 -2.67 16.32
N THR A 246 -13.35 -1.64 16.88
CA THR A 246 -14.42 -0.90 16.17
C THR A 246 -13.94 -0.40 14.81
N THR A 247 -12.73 0.17 14.74
CA THR A 247 -12.12 0.66 13.49
C THR A 247 -11.94 -0.46 12.48
N SER A 248 -11.37 -1.60 12.89
CA SER A 248 -11.14 -2.76 12.02
C SER A 248 -12.46 -3.30 11.47
N ALA A 249 -13.48 -3.45 12.34
CA ALA A 249 -14.82 -3.91 11.94
C ALA A 249 -15.49 -2.96 10.91
N VAL A 250 -15.41 -1.65 11.14
CA VAL A 250 -15.98 -0.65 10.23
C VAL A 250 -15.23 -0.63 8.89
N CYS A 251 -13.90 -0.67 8.90
CA CYS A 251 -13.10 -0.73 7.67
C CYS A 251 -13.38 -1.98 6.86
N LEU A 252 -13.43 -3.17 7.49
CA LEU A 252 -13.79 -4.42 6.82
C LEU A 252 -15.21 -4.37 6.23
N ALA A 253 -16.18 -3.85 7.01
CA ALA A 253 -17.55 -3.67 6.52
C ALA A 253 -17.60 -2.73 5.31
N SER A 254 -16.82 -1.64 5.31
CA SER A 254 -16.73 -0.69 4.20
C SER A 254 -16.22 -1.35 2.92
N VAL A 255 -15.17 -2.18 3.03
CA VAL A 255 -14.62 -2.95 1.90
C VAL A 255 -15.66 -3.92 1.35
N ARG A 256 -16.37 -4.66 2.22
CA ARG A 256 -17.43 -5.58 1.80
C ARG A 256 -18.63 -4.86 1.15
N ILE A 257 -19.03 -3.71 1.70
CA ILE A 257 -20.10 -2.88 1.11
C ILE A 257 -19.66 -2.39 -0.28
N ALA A 258 -18.45 -1.83 -0.40
CA ALA A 258 -17.92 -1.36 -1.67
C ALA A 258 -17.88 -2.48 -2.73
N GLN A 259 -17.43 -3.65 -2.36
CA GLN A 259 -17.36 -4.82 -3.23
C GLN A 259 -18.76 -5.32 -3.66
N ASN A 260 -19.70 -5.43 -2.72
CA ASN A 260 -21.05 -5.91 -3.00
C ASN A 260 -21.87 -4.95 -3.88
N LEU A 261 -21.62 -3.67 -3.74
CA LEU A 261 -22.32 -2.63 -4.49
C LEU A 261 -21.59 -2.19 -5.77
N GLY A 262 -20.37 -2.68 -6.04
CA GLY A 262 -19.55 -2.25 -7.16
C GLY A 262 -19.15 -0.78 -7.05
N ALA A 263 -18.82 -0.30 -5.85
CA ALA A 263 -18.40 1.08 -5.63
C ALA A 263 -17.09 1.41 -6.37
N ALA A 264 -16.99 2.60 -6.92
CA ALA A 264 -15.80 3.08 -7.63
C ALA A 264 -14.63 3.36 -6.67
N ALA A 265 -14.94 3.81 -5.44
CA ALA A 265 -13.93 4.13 -4.44
C ALA A 265 -14.46 4.01 -3.00
N ILE A 266 -13.52 3.84 -2.06
CA ILE A 266 -13.73 4.04 -0.63
C ILE A 266 -13.01 5.33 -0.23
N LEU A 267 -13.75 6.33 0.23
CA LEU A 267 -13.21 7.59 0.73
C LEU A 267 -13.00 7.47 2.24
N THR A 268 -11.76 7.58 2.70
CA THR A 268 -11.42 7.48 4.12
C THR A 268 -11.06 8.87 4.65
N CYS A 269 -11.95 9.49 5.42
CA CYS A 269 -11.66 10.74 6.12
C CYS A 269 -10.78 10.43 7.33
N THR A 270 -9.55 10.93 7.34
CA THR A 270 -8.54 10.54 8.34
C THR A 270 -7.61 11.70 8.69
N GLU A 271 -7.25 11.82 9.96
CA GLU A 271 -6.24 12.77 10.44
C GLU A 271 -4.82 12.21 10.28
N SER A 272 -4.58 11.01 10.79
CA SER A 272 -3.25 10.37 10.86
C SER A 272 -2.99 9.32 9.78
N GLY A 273 -3.98 9.01 8.91
CA GLY A 273 -3.89 7.92 7.95
C GLY A 273 -4.38 6.56 8.48
N HIS A 274 -4.70 6.44 9.77
CA HIS A 274 -5.05 5.15 10.38
C HIS A 274 -6.24 4.46 9.72
N THR A 275 -7.31 5.19 9.39
CA THR A 275 -8.49 4.64 8.68
C THR A 275 -8.13 4.11 7.29
N ALA A 276 -7.26 4.84 6.57
CA ALA A 276 -6.80 4.41 5.25
C ALA A 276 -5.94 3.15 5.32
N LEU A 277 -4.98 3.07 6.25
CA LEU A 277 -4.18 1.87 6.51
C LEU A 277 -5.06 0.68 6.89
N SER A 278 -6.02 0.89 7.82
CA SER A 278 -6.95 -0.15 8.26
C SER A 278 -7.87 -0.63 7.14
N THR A 279 -8.16 0.21 6.15
CA THR A 279 -8.93 -0.18 4.95
C THR A 279 -8.04 -0.91 3.95
N ALA A 280 -6.83 -0.41 3.72
CA ALA A 280 -5.87 -0.93 2.75
C ALA A 280 -5.41 -2.37 3.07
N ARG A 281 -5.32 -2.74 4.36
CA ARG A 281 -4.98 -4.11 4.78
C ARG A 281 -5.93 -5.19 4.23
N HIS A 282 -7.17 -4.82 3.92
CA HIS A 282 -8.18 -5.72 3.34
C HIS A 282 -8.14 -5.77 1.81
N ARG A 283 -7.22 -5.05 1.16
CA ARG A 283 -6.95 -5.09 -0.30
C ARG A 283 -8.23 -5.02 -1.15
N PRO A 284 -9.07 -3.96 -1.02
CA PRO A 284 -10.26 -3.81 -1.85
C PRO A 284 -9.91 -3.70 -3.33
N ALA A 285 -10.80 -4.19 -4.20
CA ALA A 285 -10.62 -4.08 -5.65
C ALA A 285 -10.83 -2.65 -6.18
N CYS A 286 -11.54 -1.80 -5.42
CA CYS A 286 -11.73 -0.38 -5.76
C CYS A 286 -10.65 0.50 -5.13
N LYS A 287 -10.51 1.73 -5.64
CA LYS A 287 -9.57 2.72 -5.12
C LYS A 287 -9.86 3.07 -3.66
N ILE A 288 -8.81 3.34 -2.88
CA ILE A 288 -8.92 3.95 -1.56
C ILE A 288 -8.43 5.39 -1.68
N ILE A 289 -9.28 6.35 -1.33
CA ILE A 289 -8.92 7.77 -1.36
C ILE A 289 -8.91 8.28 0.07
N ALA A 290 -7.72 8.57 0.59
CA ALA A 290 -7.55 9.17 1.90
C ALA A 290 -7.73 10.68 1.82
N VAL A 291 -8.68 11.21 2.57
CA VAL A 291 -8.96 12.65 2.64
C VAL A 291 -8.49 13.16 3.99
N THR A 292 -7.48 14.04 3.99
CA THR A 292 -6.85 14.53 5.21
C THR A 292 -6.48 16.01 5.12
N PRO A 293 -6.60 16.79 6.22
CA PRO A 293 -6.15 18.18 6.26
C PRO A 293 -4.60 18.31 6.39
N HIS A 294 -3.87 17.21 6.64
CA HIS A 294 -2.44 17.22 6.95
C HIS A 294 -1.57 16.79 5.77
N ASP A 295 -0.67 17.67 5.31
CA ASP A 295 0.24 17.39 4.20
C ASP A 295 1.22 16.25 4.52
N GLU A 296 1.64 16.11 5.77
CA GLU A 296 2.48 15.01 6.23
C GLU A 296 1.77 13.65 6.12
N THR A 297 0.47 13.61 6.43
CA THR A 297 -0.32 12.39 6.25
C THR A 297 -0.47 12.03 4.77
N ILE A 298 -0.64 13.01 3.87
CA ILE A 298 -0.65 12.78 2.42
C ILE A 298 0.66 12.11 1.98
N ARG A 299 1.81 12.63 2.41
CA ARG A 299 3.12 12.05 2.06
C ARG A 299 3.30 10.65 2.64
N ARG A 300 2.89 10.43 3.89
CA ARG A 300 2.98 9.11 4.56
C ARG A 300 2.13 8.04 3.89
N MET A 301 0.97 8.41 3.36
CA MET A 301 0.10 7.46 2.65
C MET A 301 0.69 6.95 1.34
N GLN A 302 1.75 7.56 0.82
CA GLN A 302 2.45 7.05 -0.38
C GLN A 302 3.11 5.68 -0.17
N LEU A 303 3.36 5.25 1.06
CA LEU A 303 3.83 3.89 1.38
C LEU A 303 2.69 2.90 1.61
N CYS A 304 1.45 3.35 1.61
CA CYS A 304 0.29 2.51 1.87
C CYS A 304 -0.26 1.93 0.57
N TRP A 305 -0.44 0.61 0.53
CA TRP A 305 -0.96 -0.07 -0.65
C TRP A 305 -2.32 0.49 -1.10
N GLY A 306 -2.42 0.81 -2.39
CA GLY A 306 -3.69 1.19 -3.04
C GLY A 306 -4.33 2.48 -2.53
N VAL A 307 -3.62 3.29 -1.75
CA VAL A 307 -4.12 4.56 -1.23
C VAL A 307 -3.63 5.73 -2.07
N GLU A 308 -4.58 6.51 -2.58
CA GLU A 308 -4.36 7.85 -3.11
C GLU A 308 -4.79 8.86 -2.04
N ALA A 309 -3.92 9.78 -1.66
CA ALA A 309 -4.23 10.76 -0.62
C ALA A 309 -4.46 12.15 -1.22
N ILE A 310 -5.53 12.81 -0.80
CA ILE A 310 -5.90 14.15 -1.25
C ILE A 310 -6.07 15.10 -0.08
N LYS A 311 -5.85 16.39 -0.35
CA LYS A 311 -6.02 17.45 0.65
C LYS A 311 -7.52 17.66 0.94
N GLY A 312 -7.87 17.54 2.21
CA GLY A 312 -9.14 17.91 2.78
C GLY A 312 -9.04 19.16 3.64
N HIS A 313 -10.11 19.48 4.34
CA HIS A 313 -10.17 20.55 5.33
C HIS A 313 -10.59 20.00 6.69
N GLU A 314 -10.23 20.68 7.76
CA GLU A 314 -10.74 20.39 9.10
C GLU A 314 -12.24 20.62 9.17
N ILE A 315 -13.00 19.60 9.58
CA ILE A 315 -14.47 19.64 9.61
C ILE A 315 -14.98 18.94 10.86
N VAL A 316 -15.89 19.60 11.54
CA VAL A 316 -16.54 19.09 12.75
C VAL A 316 -17.84 18.33 12.45
N ASN A 317 -18.54 18.69 11.36
CA ASN A 317 -19.84 18.13 11.00
C ASN A 317 -19.69 16.96 10.01
N SER A 318 -20.30 15.81 10.35
CA SER A 318 -20.21 14.59 9.53
C SER A 318 -20.78 14.74 8.11
N ASP A 319 -21.84 15.54 7.92
CA ASP A 319 -22.46 15.72 6.60
C ASP A 319 -21.58 16.57 5.69
N GLU A 320 -20.98 17.62 6.24
CA GLU A 320 -20.04 18.47 5.52
C GLU A 320 -18.75 17.71 5.19
N MET A 321 -18.28 16.83 6.11
CA MET A 321 -17.11 15.95 5.88
C MET A 321 -17.35 15.04 4.66
N VAL A 322 -18.49 14.37 4.59
CA VAL A 322 -18.86 13.51 3.46
C VAL A 322 -18.91 14.31 2.16
N LYS A 323 -19.58 15.46 2.18
CA LYS A 323 -19.71 16.33 1.01
C LYS A 323 -18.34 16.81 0.49
N GLN A 324 -17.45 17.25 1.39
CA GLN A 324 -16.12 17.71 1.01
C GLN A 324 -15.22 16.59 0.52
N ALA A 325 -15.29 15.41 1.14
CA ALA A 325 -14.54 14.24 0.66
C ALA A 325 -14.91 13.89 -0.78
N ILE A 326 -16.21 13.88 -1.09
CA ILE A 326 -16.72 13.61 -2.44
C ILE A 326 -16.30 14.73 -3.41
N THR A 327 -16.47 16.00 -3.01
CA THR A 327 -16.10 17.14 -3.85
C THR A 327 -14.60 17.16 -4.14
N GLY A 328 -13.77 16.89 -3.13
CA GLY A 328 -12.32 16.78 -3.29
C GLY A 328 -11.93 15.67 -4.26
N ALA A 329 -12.50 14.48 -4.11
CA ALA A 329 -12.23 13.33 -4.97
C ALA A 329 -12.69 13.56 -6.43
N LEU A 330 -13.84 14.25 -6.65
CA LEU A 330 -14.28 14.70 -7.96
C LEU A 330 -13.30 15.72 -8.56
N GLY A 331 -12.84 16.67 -7.75
CA GLY A 331 -11.92 17.73 -8.19
C GLY A 331 -10.56 17.24 -8.65
N THR A 332 -10.08 16.11 -8.13
CA THR A 332 -8.84 15.46 -8.57
C THR A 332 -9.03 14.49 -9.75
N GLY A 333 -10.27 14.19 -10.14
CA GLY A 333 -10.58 13.18 -11.15
C GLY A 333 -10.38 11.74 -10.65
N ALA A 334 -10.23 11.54 -9.33
CA ALA A 334 -10.10 10.21 -8.73
C ALA A 334 -11.41 9.41 -8.83
N ILE A 335 -12.55 10.11 -8.84
CA ILE A 335 -13.89 9.59 -9.12
C ILE A 335 -14.63 10.51 -10.11
N GLU A 336 -15.70 9.99 -10.71
CA GLU A 336 -16.54 10.72 -11.65
C GLU A 336 -17.94 10.98 -11.07
N SER A 337 -18.66 11.94 -11.68
CA SER A 337 -20.06 12.20 -11.31
C SER A 337 -20.93 11.00 -11.70
N GLY A 338 -21.72 10.50 -10.74
CA GLY A 338 -22.51 9.29 -10.89
C GLY A 338 -21.88 8.05 -10.25
N ASP A 339 -20.62 8.10 -9.87
CA ASP A 339 -19.95 7.00 -9.18
C ASP A 339 -20.56 6.73 -7.81
N LEU A 340 -20.75 5.46 -7.50
CA LEU A 340 -21.08 5.03 -6.14
C LEU A 340 -19.81 4.98 -5.31
N VAL A 341 -19.82 5.63 -4.16
CA VAL A 341 -18.68 5.67 -3.22
C VAL A 341 -19.10 5.27 -1.81
N VAL A 342 -18.17 4.67 -1.08
CA VAL A 342 -18.33 4.37 0.35
C VAL A 342 -17.45 5.33 1.12
N VAL A 343 -18.03 6.10 2.05
CA VAL A 343 -17.28 7.06 2.88
C VAL A 343 -17.17 6.53 4.29
N THR A 344 -15.95 6.53 4.85
CA THR A 344 -15.67 6.14 6.24
C THR A 344 -15.02 7.27 7.01
N ALA A 345 -15.42 7.45 8.26
CA ALA A 345 -14.87 8.48 9.13
C ALA A 345 -14.98 8.10 10.61
N GLY A 346 -14.19 8.77 11.45
CA GLY A 346 -14.39 8.84 12.89
C GLY A 346 -15.22 10.05 13.29
N VAL A 347 -16.27 9.87 14.05
CA VAL A 347 -17.14 10.94 14.55
C VAL A 347 -17.27 10.80 16.08
N PRO A 348 -16.96 11.86 16.86
CA PRO A 348 -16.45 13.18 16.45
C PRO A 348 -15.04 13.13 15.87
N SER A 349 -14.72 14.09 14.99
CA SER A 349 -13.39 14.22 14.39
C SER A 349 -12.31 14.57 15.43
N GLY A 350 -11.04 14.28 15.12
CA GLY A 350 -9.89 14.69 15.95
C GLY A 350 -9.34 13.60 16.88
N ALA A 351 -9.97 12.42 16.99
CA ALA A 351 -9.43 11.30 17.75
C ALA A 351 -8.95 10.18 16.81
N THR A 352 -7.67 9.82 16.88
CA THR A 352 -7.10 8.72 16.09
C THR A 352 -7.69 7.37 16.54
N GLY A 353 -7.99 6.49 15.58
CA GLY A 353 -8.48 5.14 15.87
C GLY A 353 -9.96 5.04 16.24
N THR A 354 -10.76 6.08 15.96
CA THR A 354 -12.19 6.13 16.28
C THR A 354 -13.11 6.01 15.09
N THR A 355 -12.67 5.37 14.00
CA THR A 355 -13.51 5.14 12.82
C THR A 355 -14.77 4.35 13.20
N ASN A 356 -15.94 5.00 13.07
CA ASN A 356 -17.22 4.45 13.54
C ASN A 356 -18.41 4.77 12.61
N MET A 357 -18.14 5.38 11.45
CA MET A 357 -19.17 5.78 10.48
C MET A 357 -18.88 5.17 9.11
N ILE A 358 -19.95 4.67 8.47
CA ILE A 358 -19.97 4.28 7.05
C ILE A 358 -21.16 4.98 6.40
N ARG A 359 -20.93 5.59 5.24
CA ARG A 359 -21.99 6.12 4.37
C ARG A 359 -21.77 5.68 2.93
N VAL A 360 -22.85 5.30 2.27
CA VAL A 360 -22.87 5.04 0.83
C VAL A 360 -23.48 6.25 0.15
N HIS A 361 -22.81 6.75 -0.89
CA HIS A 361 -23.24 7.98 -1.58
C HIS A 361 -22.96 7.88 -3.08
N ILE A 362 -23.74 8.57 -3.88
CA ILE A 362 -23.48 8.75 -5.31
C ILE A 362 -22.77 10.10 -5.48
N ALA A 363 -21.60 10.08 -6.11
CA ALA A 363 -20.80 11.28 -6.33
C ALA A 363 -21.50 12.24 -7.29
N GLY A 364 -21.44 13.53 -6.99
CA GLY A 364 -22.09 14.58 -7.79
C GLY A 364 -23.46 15.00 -7.27
N GLN A 365 -24.21 15.71 -8.10
CA GLN A 365 -25.52 16.24 -7.73
C GLN A 365 -26.63 15.27 -8.17
N VAL A 366 -27.37 14.72 -7.21
CA VAL A 366 -28.58 13.96 -7.49
C VAL A 366 -29.68 14.94 -7.89
N LEU A 367 -30.02 14.98 -9.18
CA LEU A 367 -31.08 15.84 -9.71
C LEU A 367 -32.47 15.22 -9.58
N LEU A 368 -32.57 13.88 -9.74
CA LEU A 368 -33.82 13.13 -9.68
C LEU A 368 -33.57 11.78 -8.99
N SER A 369 -34.60 11.26 -8.34
CA SER A 369 -34.60 9.90 -7.82
C SER A 369 -35.88 9.18 -8.28
N GLY A 370 -35.77 7.85 -8.48
CA GLY A 370 -36.89 7.04 -8.96
C GLY A 370 -36.73 5.57 -8.57
N ASN A 371 -37.74 4.77 -8.90
CA ASN A 371 -37.69 3.32 -8.70
C ASN A 371 -37.03 2.63 -9.90
N GLY A 372 -35.92 1.96 -9.67
CA GLY A 372 -35.23 1.18 -10.70
C GLY A 372 -35.93 -0.15 -10.97
N ILE A 373 -36.19 -0.46 -12.26
CA ILE A 373 -36.76 -1.74 -12.70
C ILE A 373 -35.64 -2.78 -12.88
N LEU A 374 -34.51 -2.35 -13.41
CA LEU A 374 -33.31 -3.18 -13.57
C LEU A 374 -32.23 -2.76 -12.56
N ARG A 375 -31.55 -3.74 -11.98
CA ARG A 375 -30.40 -3.50 -11.09
C ARG A 375 -29.10 -3.31 -11.92
N LYS A 376 -29.09 -2.25 -12.78
CA LYS A 376 -27.94 -1.91 -13.61
C LYS A 376 -27.64 -0.43 -13.47
N SER A 377 -26.37 -0.06 -13.49
CA SER A 377 -25.91 1.33 -13.56
C SER A 377 -25.54 1.64 -15.01
N VAL A 378 -25.97 2.79 -15.50
CA VAL A 378 -25.62 3.29 -16.84
C VAL A 378 -25.27 4.76 -16.77
N THR A 379 -24.36 5.20 -17.62
CA THR A 379 -23.96 6.60 -17.78
C THR A 379 -24.11 6.99 -19.24
N GLY A 380 -24.64 8.16 -19.51
CA GLY A 380 -24.84 8.66 -20.87
C GLY A 380 -25.33 10.10 -20.88
N THR A 381 -25.38 10.69 -22.07
CA THR A 381 -25.94 12.02 -22.27
C THR A 381 -27.46 11.98 -22.10
N VAL A 382 -28.03 12.94 -21.38
CA VAL A 382 -29.48 13.01 -21.20
C VAL A 382 -30.16 13.56 -22.43
N PHE A 383 -31.10 12.78 -22.99
CA PHE A 383 -31.97 13.19 -24.09
C PHE A 383 -33.42 13.27 -23.63
N ILE A 384 -33.95 14.48 -23.53
CA ILE A 384 -35.33 14.74 -23.09
C ILE A 384 -36.24 14.79 -24.32
N ALA A 385 -37.03 13.74 -24.54
CA ALA A 385 -37.88 13.57 -25.72
C ALA A 385 -38.86 14.76 -25.92
N ALA A 386 -39.44 15.30 -24.86
CA ALA A 386 -40.38 16.44 -24.90
C ALA A 386 -39.75 17.72 -25.52
N ASN A 387 -38.43 17.89 -25.48
CA ASN A 387 -37.74 19.04 -26.03
C ASN A 387 -37.59 18.99 -27.55
N HIS A 388 -37.80 17.82 -28.17
CA HIS A 388 -37.48 17.57 -29.58
C HIS A 388 -38.71 17.46 -30.51
N LYS A 389 -39.93 17.52 -29.95
CA LYS A 389 -41.21 17.59 -30.71
C LYS A 389 -41.32 16.60 -31.88
N GLY A 390 -40.87 15.33 -31.65
CA GLY A 390 -40.93 14.27 -32.66
C GLY A 390 -39.71 14.18 -33.58
N ASN A 391 -38.76 15.12 -33.52
CA ASN A 391 -37.49 15.01 -34.24
C ASN A 391 -36.39 14.43 -33.31
N TYR A 392 -36.07 13.17 -33.49
CA TYR A 392 -35.14 12.44 -32.62
C TYR A 392 -33.82 12.13 -33.32
N GLU A 393 -33.47 12.81 -34.41
CA GLU A 393 -32.24 12.59 -35.17
C GLU A 393 -30.95 12.83 -34.36
N SER A 394 -31.03 13.72 -33.38
CA SER A 394 -29.89 14.02 -32.48
C SER A 394 -29.65 12.98 -31.36
N PHE A 395 -30.55 11.98 -31.19
CA PHE A 395 -30.37 10.88 -30.25
C PHE A 395 -29.27 9.95 -30.69
N LYS A 396 -28.35 9.65 -29.78
CA LYS A 396 -27.23 8.74 -30.02
C LYS A 396 -27.41 7.43 -29.25
N ASP A 397 -26.84 6.36 -29.76
CA ASP A 397 -26.81 5.08 -29.06
C ASP A 397 -26.10 5.22 -27.71
N GLY A 398 -26.75 4.75 -26.64
CA GLY A 398 -26.26 4.87 -25.29
C GLY A 398 -26.70 6.11 -24.52
N ASP A 399 -27.39 7.07 -25.15
CA ASP A 399 -27.99 8.21 -24.45
C ASP A 399 -29.05 7.76 -23.43
N ILE A 400 -29.26 8.55 -22.38
CA ILE A 400 -30.32 8.33 -21.39
C ILE A 400 -31.59 9.00 -21.86
N LEU A 401 -32.58 8.22 -22.26
CA LEU A 401 -33.86 8.73 -22.76
C LEU A 401 -34.76 9.15 -21.59
N VAL A 402 -35.20 10.40 -21.57
CA VAL A 402 -36.18 10.93 -20.61
C VAL A 402 -37.51 11.17 -21.28
N VAL A 403 -38.55 10.50 -20.81
CA VAL A 403 -39.92 10.57 -21.36
C VAL A 403 -40.94 10.79 -20.27
N GLY A 404 -42.07 11.45 -20.61
CA GLY A 404 -43.24 11.48 -19.74
C GLY A 404 -43.96 10.15 -19.77
N THR A 405 -44.40 9.77 -20.96
CA THR A 405 -45.01 8.48 -21.33
C THR A 405 -44.30 7.91 -22.53
N MET A 406 -44.31 6.58 -22.68
CA MET A 406 -43.69 5.93 -23.84
C MET A 406 -44.70 5.89 -25.00
N GLU A 407 -44.48 6.78 -25.96
CA GLU A 407 -45.25 6.81 -27.20
C GLU A 407 -44.67 5.81 -28.23
N PRO A 408 -45.49 5.25 -29.13
CA PRO A 408 -45.02 4.26 -30.11
C PRO A 408 -43.82 4.73 -30.97
N GLU A 409 -43.77 6.03 -31.29
CA GLU A 409 -42.68 6.64 -32.04
C GLU A 409 -41.33 6.60 -31.29
N LEU A 410 -41.38 6.60 -29.94
CA LEU A 410 -40.20 6.56 -29.09
C LEU A 410 -39.61 5.16 -28.93
N MET A 411 -40.36 4.10 -29.25
CA MET A 411 -39.88 2.70 -29.09
C MET A 411 -38.64 2.38 -29.93
N ALA A 412 -38.47 3.02 -31.06
CA ALA A 412 -37.30 2.79 -31.92
C ALA A 412 -36.02 3.35 -31.28
N ILE A 413 -36.07 4.51 -30.62
CA ILE A 413 -34.93 5.10 -29.93
C ILE A 413 -34.75 4.51 -28.53
N ALA A 414 -35.83 4.08 -27.87
CA ALA A 414 -35.77 3.40 -26.58
C ALA A 414 -34.90 2.15 -26.60
N LYS A 415 -34.93 1.37 -27.69
CA LYS A 415 -34.08 0.17 -27.89
C LYS A 415 -32.59 0.49 -28.07
N ARG A 416 -32.24 1.74 -28.37
CA ARG A 416 -30.87 2.21 -28.54
C ARG A 416 -30.37 2.97 -27.33
N ALA A 417 -31.27 3.24 -26.36
CA ALA A 417 -30.96 3.99 -25.16
C ALA A 417 -30.10 3.15 -24.20
N GLY A 418 -29.13 3.80 -23.54
CA GLY A 418 -28.39 3.21 -22.44
C GLY A 418 -29.24 3.02 -21.20
N GLY A 419 -30.25 3.88 -21.01
CA GLY A 419 -31.25 3.81 -19.94
C GLY A 419 -32.47 4.66 -20.26
N ILE A 420 -33.59 4.40 -19.57
CA ILE A 420 -34.86 5.13 -19.75
C ILE A 420 -35.28 5.69 -18.38
N ILE A 421 -35.59 6.96 -18.32
CA ILE A 421 -36.23 7.63 -17.20
C ILE A 421 -37.65 8.05 -17.63
N ALA A 422 -38.66 7.48 -17.01
CA ALA A 422 -40.09 7.79 -17.32
C ALA A 422 -40.84 8.29 -16.08
N VAL A 423 -41.84 9.09 -16.29
CA VAL A 423 -42.76 9.54 -15.23
C VAL A 423 -43.82 8.46 -14.93
N GLU A 424 -44.00 7.52 -15.84
CA GLU A 424 -44.89 6.36 -15.67
C GLU A 424 -44.47 5.48 -14.49
N ASP A 425 -45.45 4.99 -13.74
CA ASP A 425 -45.24 4.09 -12.61
C ASP A 425 -45.58 2.62 -12.95
N GLY A 426 -44.87 1.71 -12.35
CA GLY A 426 -45.14 0.28 -12.39
C GLY A 426 -44.33 -0.53 -13.43
N TYR A 427 -44.16 -1.83 -13.14
CA TYR A 427 -43.39 -2.78 -13.93
C TYR A 427 -44.07 -3.17 -15.28
N THR A 428 -45.35 -2.79 -15.45
CA THR A 428 -46.14 -3.10 -16.65
C THR A 428 -46.32 -1.89 -17.57
N SER A 429 -45.67 -0.78 -17.25
CA SER A 429 -45.69 0.40 -18.14
C SER A 429 -44.91 0.12 -19.44
N ASP A 430 -45.28 0.79 -20.52
CA ASP A 430 -44.62 0.67 -21.81
C ASP A 430 -43.12 1.04 -21.71
N SER A 431 -42.79 2.01 -20.87
CA SER A 431 -41.41 2.40 -20.55
C SER A 431 -40.63 1.29 -19.86
N ALA A 432 -41.26 0.56 -18.92
CA ALA A 432 -40.68 -0.58 -18.23
C ALA A 432 -40.40 -1.74 -19.19
N ILE A 433 -41.40 -2.04 -20.06
CA ILE A 433 -41.26 -3.10 -21.08
C ILE A 433 -40.13 -2.76 -22.06
N ALA A 434 -40.07 -1.51 -22.54
CA ALA A 434 -38.99 -1.07 -23.43
C ALA A 434 -37.59 -1.14 -22.82
N GLY A 435 -37.47 -0.93 -21.49
CA GLY A 435 -36.20 -1.00 -20.78
C GLY A 435 -35.74 -2.43 -20.47
N ILE A 436 -36.64 -3.44 -20.52
CA ILE A 436 -36.33 -4.85 -20.26
C ILE A 436 -35.99 -5.59 -21.57
N THR A 437 -36.52 -5.13 -22.71
CA THR A 437 -36.27 -5.73 -24.04
C THR A 437 -35.07 -5.15 -24.72
#